data_553c5be18fb2a273fcc7f24f6544c548
#
_entry.id   553c5be18fb2a273fcc7f24f6544c548
#
_cell.length_a   1.000
_cell.length_b   1.000
_cell.length_c   1.000
_cell.angle_alpha   90.00
_cell.angle_beta   90.00
_cell.angle_gamma   90.00
#
_symmetry.space_group_name_H-M   'P 1'
#
loop_
_entity.id
_entity.type
_entity.pdbx_description
1 polymer ?
#
loop_
_entity_poly.entity_id
_entity_poly.type
_entity_poly.pdbx_seq_one_letter_code
_entity_poly.pdbx_strand_id
1 'polypeptide(L)'
;MLRCVYLDLDGTLLGPGASLLRGSDGGFALEGVRALQACHRAEAEVMLYSGRRQASVFECARLIGSSAYTFEVGCGLVVDGELEWLTDGLEPSASAGSIYEQIARSGAPGVLLEQFQGRLEYHTPWSVGREVSHLFRGSVDLDEAAQVLRNGGFDWLRLVDNGVVRVAAEQMPGLEVIHAYHLIPSAASKARAVARHMQARGYEASECIAVGDSREDMGVGALVGTFWLVANALERDPLLPSEIAGRADLRVTDEGYGAGVYEAVVTTLAEGS
;
A
#
# COMPACT_ATOMS: atom_id res chain seq x y z
N MET A 1 6.58 17.84 17.09
CA MET A 1 5.29 18.29 16.50
C MET A 1 5.05 17.44 15.25
N LEU A 2 3.87 16.85 15.08
CA LEU A 2 3.51 16.05 13.91
C LEU A 2 3.42 16.95 12.66
N ARG A 3 4.17 16.62 11.60
CA ARG A 3 4.19 17.37 10.33
C ARG A 3 3.64 16.57 9.15
N CYS A 4 3.73 15.22 9.21
CA CYS A 4 3.21 14.39 8.13
C CYS A 4 2.60 13.08 8.65
N VAL A 5 1.49 12.70 8.03
CA VAL A 5 0.83 11.40 8.20
C VAL A 5 0.87 10.67 6.85
N TYR A 6 1.64 9.59 6.79
CA TYR A 6 1.62 8.65 5.68
C TYR A 6 0.45 7.70 5.86
N LEU A 7 -0.47 7.66 4.91
CA LEU A 7 -1.76 7.02 5.09
C LEU A 7 -2.10 6.08 3.94
N ASP A 8 -2.22 4.78 4.23
CA ASP A 8 -2.76 3.83 3.27
C ASP A 8 -4.27 4.00 3.10
N LEU A 9 -4.80 3.50 1.99
CA LEU A 9 -6.20 3.64 1.62
C LEU A 9 -7.02 2.39 1.95
N ASP A 10 -6.78 1.30 1.22
CA ASP A 10 -7.66 0.13 1.24
C ASP A 10 -7.41 -0.77 2.46
N GLY A 11 -8.37 -0.83 3.35
CA GLY A 11 -8.21 -1.58 4.60
C GLY A 11 -7.69 -0.73 5.75
N THR A 12 -7.32 0.52 5.48
CA THR A 12 -6.80 1.49 6.46
C THR A 12 -7.74 2.68 6.57
N LEU A 13 -7.61 3.71 5.72
CA LEU A 13 -8.54 4.85 5.74
C LEU A 13 -9.95 4.46 5.28
N LEU A 14 -10.01 3.55 4.30
CA LEU A 14 -11.25 3.13 3.66
C LEU A 14 -11.74 1.81 4.25
N GLY A 15 -12.94 1.82 4.77
CA GLY A 15 -13.64 0.65 5.29
C GLY A 15 -14.22 -0.26 4.19
N PRO A 16 -15.12 -1.19 4.55
CA PRO A 16 -15.73 -2.13 3.64
C PRO A 16 -16.30 -1.47 2.38
N GLY A 17 -16.01 -2.07 1.22
CA GLY A 17 -16.40 -1.53 -0.08
C GLY A 17 -15.59 -0.30 -0.52
N ALA A 18 -14.39 -0.13 0.04
CA ALA A 18 -13.51 1.01 -0.22
C ALA A 18 -14.18 2.37 0.07
N SER A 19 -14.97 2.43 1.13
CA SER A 19 -15.74 3.61 1.51
C SER A 19 -15.11 4.34 2.69
N LEU A 20 -14.92 5.65 2.56
CA LEU A 20 -14.51 6.54 3.66
C LEU A 20 -15.58 6.66 4.76
N LEU A 21 -16.82 6.29 4.46
CA LEU A 21 -17.98 6.47 5.32
C LEU A 21 -18.50 5.16 5.94
N ARG A 22 -17.69 4.09 5.92
CA ARG A 22 -18.05 2.80 6.52
C ARG A 22 -17.04 2.35 7.56
N GLY A 23 -17.55 2.00 8.74
CA GLY A 23 -16.79 1.40 9.83
C GLY A 23 -16.57 -0.10 9.65
N SER A 24 -15.94 -0.72 10.64
CA SER A 24 -15.62 -2.15 10.67
C SER A 24 -16.86 -3.05 10.59
N ASP A 25 -17.97 -2.62 11.16
CA ASP A 25 -19.29 -3.28 11.11
C ASP A 25 -20.03 -3.10 9.78
N GLY A 26 -19.47 -2.32 8.85
CA GLY A 26 -20.09 -1.93 7.58
C GLY A 26 -21.15 -0.83 7.71
N GLY A 27 -21.41 -0.35 8.94
CA GLY A 27 -22.31 0.77 9.24
C GLY A 27 -21.70 2.13 8.85
N PHE A 28 -22.52 3.19 8.98
CA PHE A 28 -22.06 4.55 8.72
C PHE A 28 -21.09 5.02 9.81
N ALA A 29 -19.94 5.55 9.41
CA ALA A 29 -18.87 6.02 10.27
C ALA A 29 -18.23 7.29 9.72
N LEU A 30 -17.82 8.20 10.60
CA LEU A 30 -17.16 9.47 10.24
C LEU A 30 -15.73 9.58 10.77
N GLU A 31 -15.23 8.56 11.44
CA GLU A 31 -13.91 8.57 12.10
C GLU A 31 -12.77 8.80 11.11
N GLY A 32 -12.82 8.20 9.91
CA GLY A 32 -11.86 8.48 8.85
C GLY A 32 -11.87 9.95 8.40
N VAL A 33 -13.06 10.56 8.31
CA VAL A 33 -13.19 12.00 8.01
C VAL A 33 -12.65 12.86 9.16
N ARG A 34 -12.92 12.45 10.42
CA ARG A 34 -12.39 13.15 11.61
C ARG A 34 -10.87 13.05 11.71
N ALA A 35 -10.29 11.93 11.29
CA ALA A 35 -8.83 11.78 11.20
C ALA A 35 -8.21 12.82 10.25
N LEU A 36 -8.77 12.93 9.04
CA LEU A 36 -8.34 13.93 8.05
C LEU A 36 -8.53 15.36 8.57
N GLN A 37 -9.66 15.62 9.25
CA GLN A 37 -9.92 16.92 9.89
C GLN A 37 -8.87 17.23 10.98
N ALA A 38 -8.49 16.23 11.79
CA ALA A 38 -7.47 16.41 12.84
C ALA A 38 -6.10 16.73 12.24
N CYS A 39 -5.68 16.01 11.20
CA CYS A 39 -4.46 16.33 10.46
C CYS A 39 -4.47 17.76 9.92
N HIS A 40 -5.56 18.14 9.27
CA HIS A 40 -5.70 19.49 8.69
C HIS A 40 -5.65 20.60 9.73
N ARG A 41 -6.29 20.40 10.90
CA ARG A 41 -6.24 21.37 12.03
C ARG A 41 -4.86 21.47 12.66
N ALA A 42 -4.09 20.40 12.64
CA ALA A 42 -2.72 20.36 13.13
C ALA A 42 -1.68 20.86 12.10
N GLU A 43 -2.15 21.28 10.90
CA GLU A 43 -1.30 21.64 9.76
C GLU A 43 -0.34 20.52 9.35
N ALA A 44 -0.71 19.26 9.66
CA ALA A 44 0.03 18.08 9.24
C ALA A 44 -0.35 17.66 7.82
N GLU A 45 0.64 17.51 6.94
CA GLU A 45 0.45 16.99 5.60
C GLU A 45 -0.04 15.55 5.65
N VAL A 46 -0.99 15.21 4.79
CA VAL A 46 -1.41 13.81 4.56
C VAL A 46 -0.86 13.37 3.22
N MET A 47 0.04 12.39 3.22
CA MET A 47 0.51 11.75 2.00
C MET A 47 -0.13 10.37 1.86
N LEU A 48 -0.87 10.15 0.77
CA LEU A 48 -1.44 8.85 0.47
C LEU A 48 -0.40 7.91 -0.13
N TYR A 49 -0.26 6.68 0.41
CA TYR A 49 0.60 5.65 -0.17
C TYR A 49 -0.19 4.36 -0.40
N SER A 50 -0.36 3.96 -1.67
CA SER A 50 -1.37 2.95 -2.02
C SER A 50 -0.89 1.97 -3.10
N GLY A 51 -1.46 0.76 -3.09
CA GLY A 51 -1.36 -0.21 -4.18
C GLY A 51 -2.27 0.12 -5.38
N ARG A 52 -3.13 1.13 -5.28
CA ARG A 52 -4.01 1.55 -6.36
C ARG A 52 -3.23 2.13 -7.54
N ARG A 53 -3.83 2.09 -8.75
CA ARG A 53 -3.32 2.78 -9.94
C ARG A 53 -3.34 4.31 -9.76
N GLN A 54 -2.48 5.01 -10.48
CA GLN A 54 -2.28 6.47 -10.38
C GLN A 54 -3.60 7.25 -10.43
N ALA A 55 -4.43 7.01 -11.42
CA ALA A 55 -5.69 7.73 -11.58
C ALA A 55 -6.62 7.62 -10.36
N SER A 56 -6.66 6.44 -9.72
CA SER A 56 -7.50 6.22 -8.54
C SER A 56 -6.96 6.91 -7.29
N VAL A 57 -5.63 6.91 -7.08
CA VAL A 57 -5.03 7.62 -5.94
C VAL A 57 -5.12 9.13 -6.15
N PHE A 58 -4.90 9.61 -7.37
CA PHE A 58 -5.05 11.03 -7.71
C PHE A 58 -6.43 11.57 -7.33
N GLU A 59 -7.51 10.85 -7.66
CA GLU A 59 -8.87 11.28 -7.29
C GLU A 59 -9.08 11.29 -5.77
N CYS A 60 -8.52 10.30 -5.05
CA CYS A 60 -8.56 10.32 -3.58
C CYS A 60 -7.78 11.50 -3.02
N ALA A 61 -6.57 11.77 -3.51
CA ALA A 61 -5.72 12.87 -3.08
C ALA A 61 -6.41 14.22 -3.30
N ARG A 62 -6.97 14.44 -4.49
CA ARG A 62 -7.76 15.66 -4.80
C ARG A 62 -8.92 15.85 -3.83
N LEU A 63 -9.65 14.78 -3.53
CA LEU A 63 -10.84 14.84 -2.68
C LEU A 63 -10.51 15.27 -1.24
N ILE A 64 -9.34 14.88 -0.74
CA ILE A 64 -8.89 15.22 0.63
C ILE A 64 -7.95 16.43 0.69
N GLY A 65 -7.63 17.03 -0.45
CA GLY A 65 -6.72 18.18 -0.53
C GLY A 65 -5.25 17.84 -0.33
N SER A 66 -4.84 16.58 -0.58
CA SER A 66 -3.43 16.17 -0.53
C SER A 66 -2.70 16.55 -1.82
N SER A 67 -1.50 17.13 -1.69
CA SER A 67 -0.60 17.44 -2.80
C SER A 67 0.46 16.36 -3.06
N ALA A 68 0.54 15.34 -2.18
CA ALA A 68 1.51 14.27 -2.30
C ALA A 68 0.86 12.89 -2.20
N TYR A 69 1.24 11.99 -3.10
CA TYR A 69 0.79 10.61 -3.09
C TYR A 69 1.73 9.68 -3.84
N THR A 70 1.72 8.41 -3.47
CA THR A 70 2.36 7.34 -4.25
C THR A 70 1.33 6.30 -4.67
N PHE A 71 1.60 5.66 -5.79
CA PHE A 71 0.72 4.67 -6.40
C PHE A 71 1.47 3.39 -6.77
N GLU A 72 0.69 2.31 -6.98
CA GLU A 72 1.20 1.00 -7.38
C GLU A 72 2.39 0.54 -6.51
N VAL A 73 2.17 0.58 -5.18
CA VAL A 73 3.11 0.11 -4.17
C VAL A 73 4.45 0.89 -4.21
N GLY A 74 4.40 2.19 -4.45
CA GLY A 74 5.59 3.03 -4.47
C GLY A 74 6.34 3.07 -5.80
N CYS A 75 5.74 2.61 -6.89
CA CYS A 75 6.37 2.70 -8.22
C CYS A 75 6.44 4.13 -8.74
N GLY A 76 5.46 4.97 -8.41
CA GLY A 76 5.47 6.38 -8.72
C GLY A 76 5.15 7.23 -7.51
N LEU A 77 5.84 8.35 -7.39
CA LEU A 77 5.63 9.37 -6.37
C LEU A 77 5.25 10.69 -7.06
N VAL A 78 4.18 11.30 -6.60
CA VAL A 78 3.79 12.65 -7.03
C VAL A 78 3.89 13.58 -5.83
N VAL A 79 4.58 14.71 -6.00
CA VAL A 79 4.70 15.78 -5.00
C VAL A 79 4.44 17.11 -5.70
N ASP A 80 3.44 17.84 -5.25
CA ASP A 80 3.05 19.14 -5.82
C ASP A 80 2.81 19.12 -7.35
N GLY A 81 2.32 17.98 -7.86
CA GLY A 81 2.04 17.76 -9.27
C GLY A 81 3.20 17.20 -10.10
N GLU A 82 4.40 17.13 -9.53
CA GLU A 82 5.58 16.58 -10.19
C GLU A 82 5.66 15.06 -9.94
N LEU A 83 5.75 14.28 -11.01
CA LEU A 83 5.86 12.81 -10.98
C LEU A 83 7.33 12.38 -11.03
N GLU A 84 7.72 11.53 -10.08
CA GLU A 84 9.00 10.82 -10.07
C GLU A 84 8.73 9.31 -10.13
N TRP A 85 9.39 8.60 -11.07
CA TRP A 85 9.36 7.15 -11.14
C TRP A 85 10.42 6.55 -10.21
N LEU A 86 10.02 5.66 -9.30
CA LEU A 86 10.92 4.99 -8.35
C LEU A 86 11.25 3.57 -8.78
N THR A 87 11.42 3.38 -10.07
CA THR A 87 11.51 2.10 -10.77
C THR A 87 12.91 1.80 -11.33
N ASP A 88 13.92 2.49 -10.77
CA ASP A 88 15.35 2.25 -11.04
C ASP A 88 15.73 2.38 -12.53
N GLY A 89 15.29 3.47 -13.16
CA GLY A 89 15.57 3.81 -14.54
C GLY A 89 14.60 3.21 -15.56
N LEU A 90 13.61 2.44 -15.13
CA LEU A 90 12.50 2.09 -15.99
C LEU A 90 11.51 3.28 -16.05
N GLU A 91 11.32 3.81 -17.25
CA GLU A 91 10.40 4.93 -17.48
C GLU A 91 9.52 4.66 -18.70
N PRO A 92 8.31 5.23 -18.75
CA PRO A 92 7.50 5.20 -19.96
C PRO A 92 8.19 5.97 -21.08
N SER A 93 8.12 5.44 -22.30
CA SER A 93 8.62 6.13 -23.49
C SER A 93 7.80 5.79 -24.72
N ALA A 94 7.87 6.64 -25.76
CA ALA A 94 7.16 6.39 -27.01
C ALA A 94 7.57 5.08 -27.69
N SER A 95 8.83 4.64 -27.53
CA SER A 95 9.35 3.40 -28.11
C SER A 95 9.14 2.19 -27.20
N ALA A 96 9.24 2.37 -25.88
CA ALA A 96 9.15 1.28 -24.92
C ALA A 96 7.73 1.11 -24.32
N GLY A 97 6.80 2.02 -24.56
CA GLY A 97 5.47 2.02 -23.96
C GLY A 97 5.49 2.31 -22.46
N SER A 98 4.40 1.98 -21.76
CA SER A 98 4.32 2.04 -20.30
C SER A 98 5.27 1.04 -19.65
N ILE A 99 5.60 1.23 -18.36
CA ILE A 99 6.41 0.25 -17.61
C ILE A 99 5.65 -1.08 -17.50
N TYR A 100 4.33 -1.04 -17.36
CA TYR A 100 3.47 -2.22 -17.41
C TYR A 100 3.71 -3.05 -18.70
N GLU A 101 3.71 -2.39 -19.87
CA GLU A 101 3.97 -3.05 -21.14
C GLU A 101 5.42 -3.58 -21.27
N GLN A 102 6.38 -2.88 -20.68
CA GLN A 102 7.77 -3.35 -20.63
C GLN A 102 7.90 -4.63 -19.81
N ILE A 103 7.26 -4.69 -18.63
CA ILE A 103 7.19 -5.89 -17.79
C ILE A 103 6.44 -7.02 -18.53
N ALA A 104 5.31 -6.71 -19.18
CA ALA A 104 4.56 -7.71 -19.96
C ALA A 104 5.42 -8.35 -21.06
N ARG A 105 6.17 -7.54 -21.81
CA ARG A 105 7.05 -8.02 -22.89
C ARG A 105 8.23 -8.84 -22.40
N SER A 106 8.66 -8.69 -21.16
CA SER A 106 9.71 -9.55 -20.59
C SER A 106 9.28 -11.01 -20.46
N GLY A 107 7.97 -11.27 -20.37
CA GLY A 107 7.41 -12.61 -20.15
C GLY A 107 7.28 -12.98 -18.67
N ALA A 108 7.81 -12.20 -17.73
CA ALA A 108 7.78 -12.51 -16.30
C ALA A 108 6.38 -12.78 -15.74
N PRO A 109 5.33 -12.00 -16.11
CA PRO A 109 3.97 -12.29 -15.67
C PRO A 109 3.48 -13.68 -16.11
N GLY A 110 3.79 -14.07 -17.35
CA GLY A 110 3.44 -15.39 -17.91
C GLY A 110 4.08 -16.54 -17.15
N VAL A 111 5.38 -16.41 -16.83
CA VAL A 111 6.13 -17.43 -16.08
C VAL A 111 5.52 -17.64 -14.68
N LEU A 112 5.14 -16.57 -13.97
CA LEU A 112 4.47 -16.70 -12.67
C LEU A 112 3.10 -17.37 -12.80
N LEU A 113 2.28 -16.98 -13.78
CA LEU A 113 0.95 -17.56 -14.00
C LEU A 113 1.01 -19.04 -14.37
N GLU A 114 2.02 -19.45 -15.14
CA GLU A 114 2.25 -20.85 -15.51
C GLU A 114 2.70 -21.67 -14.30
N GLN A 115 3.68 -21.18 -13.54
CA GLN A 115 4.20 -21.85 -12.35
C GLN A 115 3.14 -22.03 -11.27
N PHE A 116 2.32 -21.02 -11.05
CA PHE A 116 1.29 -21.00 -10.01
C PHE A 116 -0.13 -21.21 -10.58
N GLN A 117 -0.26 -21.98 -11.64
CA GLN A 117 -1.56 -22.27 -12.27
C GLN A 117 -2.59 -22.78 -11.24
N GLY A 118 -3.77 -22.16 -11.20
CA GLY A 118 -4.83 -22.44 -10.24
C GLY A 118 -4.64 -21.80 -8.85
N ARG A 119 -3.45 -21.26 -8.56
CA ARG A 119 -3.13 -20.56 -7.31
C ARG A 119 -2.90 -19.06 -7.49
N LEU A 120 -2.68 -18.60 -8.72
CA LEU A 120 -2.45 -17.20 -9.07
C LEU A 120 -3.19 -16.85 -10.37
N GLU A 121 -3.89 -15.72 -10.37
CA GLU A 121 -4.54 -15.17 -11.56
C GLU A 121 -4.52 -13.63 -11.54
N TYR A 122 -4.78 -12.97 -12.68
CA TYR A 122 -4.97 -11.53 -12.67
C TYR A 122 -6.16 -11.10 -11.82
N HIS A 123 -5.97 -10.09 -10.98
CA HIS A 123 -7.03 -9.53 -10.13
C HIS A 123 -7.95 -8.60 -10.94
N THR A 124 -8.74 -9.17 -11.83
CA THR A 124 -9.70 -8.43 -12.68
C THR A 124 -10.91 -7.97 -11.86
N PRO A 125 -11.43 -6.74 -12.05
CA PRO A 125 -11.02 -5.74 -13.06
C PRO A 125 -9.89 -4.79 -12.62
N TRP A 126 -9.37 -4.92 -11.40
CA TRP A 126 -8.41 -3.99 -10.78
C TRP A 126 -7.01 -4.05 -11.39
N SER A 127 -6.71 -5.14 -12.14
CA SER A 127 -5.47 -5.29 -12.90
C SER A 127 -5.40 -4.45 -14.19
N VAL A 128 -6.53 -3.86 -14.61
CA VAL A 128 -6.62 -3.10 -15.87
C VAL A 128 -6.25 -1.63 -15.68
N GLY A 129 -5.55 -1.06 -16.67
CA GLY A 129 -5.21 0.37 -16.71
C GLY A 129 -4.18 0.77 -15.65
N ARG A 130 -3.19 -0.08 -15.42
CA ARG A 130 -2.05 0.18 -14.56
C ARG A 130 -0.86 0.73 -15.34
N GLU A 131 -0.06 1.54 -14.67
CA GLU A 131 1.11 2.17 -15.27
C GLU A 131 2.36 1.28 -15.18
N VAL A 132 2.47 0.49 -14.10
CA VAL A 132 3.65 -0.29 -13.76
C VAL A 132 3.30 -1.72 -13.40
N SER A 133 2.51 -1.93 -12.34
CA SER A 133 2.38 -3.22 -11.67
C SER A 133 1.44 -4.17 -12.40
N HIS A 134 1.84 -5.45 -12.52
CA HIS A 134 0.90 -6.53 -12.81
C HIS A 134 0.25 -6.97 -11.49
N LEU A 135 -1.03 -6.72 -11.37
CA LEU A 135 -1.80 -7.05 -10.17
C LEU A 135 -2.44 -8.42 -10.31
N PHE A 136 -2.05 -9.32 -9.42
CA PHE A 136 -2.60 -10.66 -9.30
C PHE A 136 -3.39 -10.82 -8.00
N ARG A 137 -4.15 -11.90 -7.92
CA ARG A 137 -4.74 -12.44 -6.69
C ARG A 137 -4.50 -13.94 -6.60
N GLY A 138 -4.43 -14.46 -5.39
CA GLY A 138 -4.18 -15.88 -5.19
C GLY A 138 -3.60 -16.20 -3.82
N SER A 139 -2.94 -17.36 -3.75
CA SER A 139 -2.21 -17.82 -2.58
C SER A 139 -0.91 -18.48 -3.04
N VAL A 140 0.19 -17.74 -2.93
CA VAL A 140 1.53 -18.20 -3.35
C VAL A 140 2.56 -17.82 -2.30
N ASP A 141 3.58 -18.66 -2.17
CA ASP A 141 4.74 -18.37 -1.33
C ASP A 141 5.65 -17.36 -2.04
N LEU A 142 6.02 -16.29 -1.35
CA LEU A 142 6.84 -15.21 -1.92
C LEU A 142 8.29 -15.63 -2.19
N ASP A 143 8.85 -16.55 -1.38
CA ASP A 143 10.20 -17.05 -1.59
C ASP A 143 10.24 -17.97 -2.80
N GLU A 144 9.21 -18.83 -2.98
CA GLU A 144 9.02 -19.61 -4.21
C GLU A 144 8.89 -18.70 -5.43
N ALA A 145 8.06 -17.67 -5.35
CA ALA A 145 7.89 -16.70 -6.45
C ALA A 145 9.18 -15.97 -6.78
N ALA A 146 9.94 -15.54 -5.76
CA ALA A 146 11.24 -14.91 -5.94
C ALA A 146 12.25 -15.85 -6.61
N GLN A 147 12.24 -17.15 -6.26
CA GLN A 147 13.10 -18.14 -6.92
C GLN A 147 12.71 -18.35 -8.38
N VAL A 148 11.41 -18.39 -8.69
CA VAL A 148 10.90 -18.49 -10.07
C VAL A 148 11.37 -17.29 -10.91
N LEU A 149 11.25 -16.08 -10.37
CA LEU A 149 11.72 -14.86 -11.04
C LEU A 149 13.24 -14.90 -11.30
N ARG A 150 14.04 -15.26 -10.28
CA ARG A 150 15.51 -15.41 -10.44
C ARG A 150 15.89 -16.43 -11.52
N ASN A 151 15.25 -17.59 -11.49
CA ASN A 151 15.53 -18.66 -12.48
C ASN A 151 15.16 -18.24 -13.92
N GLY A 152 14.17 -17.34 -14.07
CA GLY A 152 13.77 -16.76 -15.33
C GLY A 152 14.64 -15.58 -15.81
N GLY A 153 15.59 -15.11 -14.99
CA GLY A 153 16.41 -13.93 -15.28
C GLY A 153 15.67 -12.61 -15.05
N PHE A 154 14.68 -12.62 -14.14
CA PHE A 154 13.86 -11.45 -13.80
C PHE A 154 14.21 -10.89 -12.41
N ASP A 155 15.48 -10.88 -12.01
CA ASP A 155 15.95 -10.38 -10.69
C ASP A 155 15.61 -8.91 -10.44
N TRP A 156 15.34 -8.17 -11.51
CA TRP A 156 14.92 -6.78 -11.47
C TRP A 156 13.45 -6.59 -11.11
N LEU A 157 12.69 -7.70 -10.94
CA LEU A 157 11.29 -7.72 -10.51
C LEU A 157 11.13 -8.44 -9.17
N ARG A 158 10.12 -8.06 -8.42
CA ARG A 158 9.68 -8.76 -7.22
C ARG A 158 8.16 -8.86 -7.17
N LEU A 159 7.65 -9.93 -6.55
CA LEU A 159 6.25 -10.07 -6.19
C LEU A 159 6.05 -9.56 -4.77
N VAL A 160 5.09 -8.65 -4.57
CA VAL A 160 4.78 -8.02 -3.28
C VAL A 160 3.39 -8.44 -2.84
N ASP A 161 3.26 -8.90 -1.61
CA ASP A 161 1.97 -9.11 -0.95
C ASP A 161 1.42 -7.77 -0.43
N ASN A 162 0.29 -7.36 -0.97
CA ASN A 162 -0.41 -6.12 -0.57
C ASN A 162 -1.66 -6.41 0.27
N GLY A 163 -1.69 -7.55 0.96
CA GLY A 163 -2.70 -7.91 1.91
C GLY A 163 -3.83 -8.79 1.37
N VAL A 164 -4.69 -9.20 2.30
CA VAL A 164 -5.80 -10.13 2.04
C VAL A 164 -6.94 -9.40 1.31
N VAL A 165 -7.46 -10.05 0.26
CA VAL A 165 -8.62 -9.57 -0.49
C VAL A 165 -9.79 -10.52 -0.35
N ARG A 166 -11.00 -9.95 -0.31
CA ARG A 166 -12.25 -10.74 -0.33
C ARG A 166 -12.68 -10.92 -1.78
N VAL A 167 -12.79 -12.18 -2.19
CA VAL A 167 -13.36 -12.57 -3.48
C VAL A 167 -14.53 -13.52 -3.26
N ALA A 168 -15.42 -13.67 -4.23
CA ALA A 168 -16.47 -14.66 -4.15
C ALA A 168 -15.85 -16.08 -4.13
N ALA A 169 -16.38 -16.97 -3.32
CA ALA A 169 -15.81 -18.30 -3.08
C ALA A 169 -15.68 -19.15 -4.38
N GLU A 170 -16.50 -18.86 -5.38
CA GLU A 170 -16.48 -19.55 -6.67
C GLU A 170 -15.32 -19.12 -7.58
N GLN A 171 -14.66 -17.99 -7.27
CA GLN A 171 -13.64 -17.41 -8.15
C GLN A 171 -12.27 -18.09 -8.02
N MET A 172 -11.93 -18.60 -6.83
CA MET A 172 -10.68 -19.36 -6.59
C MET A 172 -10.95 -20.54 -5.66
N PRO A 173 -11.61 -21.58 -6.14
CA PRO A 173 -12.02 -22.71 -5.31
C PRO A 173 -10.79 -23.43 -4.74
N GLY A 174 -10.86 -23.79 -3.44
CA GLY A 174 -9.80 -24.51 -2.74
C GLY A 174 -8.73 -23.62 -2.09
N LEU A 175 -8.80 -22.30 -2.23
CA LEU A 175 -7.95 -21.37 -1.47
C LEU A 175 -8.73 -20.78 -0.28
N GLU A 176 -8.17 -20.93 0.92
CA GLU A 176 -8.78 -20.42 2.16
C GLU A 176 -8.56 -18.91 2.33
N VAL A 177 -7.38 -18.43 1.97
CA VAL A 177 -6.99 -17.02 2.06
C VAL A 177 -6.44 -16.58 0.71
N ILE A 178 -6.96 -15.47 0.22
CA ILE A 178 -6.57 -14.91 -1.07
C ILE A 178 -5.96 -13.54 -0.84
N HIS A 179 -4.73 -13.37 -1.35
CA HIS A 179 -3.98 -12.11 -1.27
C HIS A 179 -3.98 -11.38 -2.60
N ALA A 180 -3.78 -10.07 -2.56
CA ALA A 180 -3.42 -9.28 -3.73
C ALA A 180 -1.90 -9.19 -3.84
N TYR A 181 -1.37 -9.51 -5.01
CA TYR A 181 0.05 -9.44 -5.28
C TYR A 181 0.36 -8.49 -6.40
N HIS A 182 1.40 -7.66 -6.20
CA HIS A 182 1.92 -6.78 -7.24
C HIS A 182 3.28 -7.28 -7.73
N LEU A 183 3.40 -7.59 -9.02
CA LEU A 183 4.70 -7.75 -9.66
C LEU A 183 5.19 -6.38 -10.10
N ILE A 184 6.28 -5.93 -9.49
CA ILE A 184 6.85 -4.58 -9.66
C ILE A 184 8.37 -4.64 -9.78
N PRO A 185 9.03 -3.56 -10.27
CA PRO A 185 10.48 -3.43 -10.18
C PRO A 185 10.98 -3.57 -8.74
N SER A 186 12.07 -4.32 -8.54
CA SER A 186 12.61 -4.65 -7.22
C SER A 186 12.98 -3.43 -6.39
N ALA A 187 13.33 -2.33 -7.05
CA ALA A 187 13.67 -1.07 -6.41
C ALA A 187 12.45 -0.32 -5.82
N ALA A 188 11.25 -0.58 -6.33
CA ALA A 188 10.05 0.12 -5.88
C ALA A 188 9.54 -0.45 -4.56
N SER A 189 9.11 0.44 -3.64
CA SER A 189 8.42 0.08 -2.40
C SER A 189 7.72 1.31 -1.81
N LYS A 190 6.70 1.07 -0.96
CA LYS A 190 6.06 2.14 -0.18
C LYS A 190 7.09 2.84 0.72
N ALA A 191 8.01 2.08 1.32
CA ALA A 191 9.08 2.63 2.15
C ALA A 191 10.02 3.56 1.37
N ARG A 192 10.46 3.18 0.16
CA ARG A 192 11.29 4.06 -0.70
C ARG A 192 10.54 5.35 -1.06
N ALA A 193 9.27 5.27 -1.39
CA ALA A 193 8.46 6.45 -1.72
C ALA A 193 8.31 7.39 -0.51
N VAL A 194 8.08 6.85 0.69
CA VAL A 194 8.04 7.63 1.93
C VAL A 194 9.39 8.28 2.19
N ALA A 195 10.49 7.55 2.13
CA ALA A 195 11.84 8.11 2.32
C ALA A 195 12.13 9.25 1.33
N ARG A 196 11.74 9.07 0.07
CA ARG A 196 11.94 10.09 -0.97
C ARG A 196 11.08 11.34 -0.72
N HIS A 197 9.83 11.17 -0.28
CA HIS A 197 8.96 12.26 0.10
C HIS A 197 9.50 13.02 1.32
N MET A 198 9.91 12.30 2.39
CA MET A 198 10.54 12.92 3.57
C MET A 198 11.75 13.76 3.17
N GLN A 199 12.60 13.24 2.29
CA GLN A 199 13.74 14.00 1.75
C GLN A 199 13.31 15.26 1.01
N ALA A 200 12.28 15.17 0.16
CA ALA A 200 11.79 16.32 -0.61
C ALA A 200 11.20 17.42 0.28
N ARG A 201 10.55 17.04 1.39
CA ARG A 201 9.94 17.96 2.36
C ARG A 201 10.87 18.40 3.51
N GLY A 202 12.00 17.74 3.69
CA GLY A 202 12.90 17.96 4.83
C GLY A 202 12.25 17.55 6.16
N TYR A 203 11.54 16.40 6.16
CA TYR A 203 10.91 15.85 7.37
C TYR A 203 11.86 14.90 8.10
N GLU A 204 11.89 15.03 9.43
CA GLU A 204 12.58 14.10 10.32
C GLU A 204 11.62 12.95 10.72
N ALA A 205 12.17 11.78 11.05
CA ALA A 205 11.38 10.62 11.46
C ALA A 205 10.40 10.94 12.59
N SER A 206 10.86 11.66 13.62
CA SER A 206 10.06 12.04 14.80
C SER A 206 8.90 13.00 14.50
N GLU A 207 8.88 13.60 13.31
CA GLU A 207 7.83 14.50 12.85
C GLU A 207 6.74 13.78 12.02
N CYS A 208 6.92 12.47 11.81
CA CYS A 208 6.08 11.68 10.91
C CYS A 208 5.52 10.44 11.60
N ILE A 209 4.30 10.07 11.23
CA ILE A 209 3.74 8.74 11.48
C ILE A 209 3.29 8.11 10.18
N ALA A 210 3.18 6.78 10.19
CA ALA A 210 2.54 6.05 9.11
C ALA A 210 1.42 5.16 9.65
N VAL A 211 0.35 4.99 8.88
CA VAL A 211 -0.79 4.14 9.25
C VAL A 211 -1.11 3.21 8.09
N GLY A 212 -1.20 1.92 8.35
CA GLY A 212 -1.43 0.90 7.33
C GLY A 212 -2.02 -0.40 7.89
N ASP A 213 -2.28 -1.38 7.01
CA ASP A 213 -2.88 -2.68 7.37
C ASP A 213 -2.12 -3.90 6.80
N SER A 214 -1.01 -3.69 6.11
CA SER A 214 -0.29 -4.75 5.40
C SER A 214 1.20 -4.85 5.77
N ARG A 215 1.83 -5.98 5.39
CA ARG A 215 3.28 -6.19 5.54
C ARG A 215 4.11 -5.14 4.79
N GLU A 216 3.67 -4.76 3.60
CA GLU A 216 4.36 -3.74 2.81
C GLU A 216 4.30 -2.36 3.50
N ASP A 217 3.19 -2.05 4.18
CA ASP A 217 3.06 -0.83 4.98
C ASP A 217 4.02 -0.83 6.18
N MET A 218 4.13 -1.96 6.87
CA MET A 218 5.04 -2.11 8.02
C MET A 218 6.51 -1.86 7.67
N GLY A 219 6.88 -2.00 6.39
CA GLY A 219 8.21 -1.63 5.89
C GLY A 219 8.55 -0.15 6.06
N VAL A 220 7.54 0.72 6.24
CA VAL A 220 7.72 2.15 6.50
C VAL A 220 8.11 2.44 7.94
N GLY A 221 7.89 1.52 8.88
CA GLY A 221 8.05 1.73 10.32
C GLY A 221 9.43 2.25 10.72
N ALA A 222 10.49 1.75 10.10
CA ALA A 222 11.86 2.19 10.39
C ALA A 222 12.19 3.63 9.94
N LEU A 223 11.33 4.26 9.15
CA LEU A 223 11.53 5.60 8.58
C LEU A 223 10.81 6.70 9.35
N VAL A 224 9.79 6.35 10.12
CA VAL A 224 8.92 7.29 10.84
C VAL A 224 9.05 7.14 12.35
N GLY A 225 8.54 8.10 13.12
CA GLY A 225 8.58 8.02 14.58
C GLY A 225 7.72 6.88 15.13
N THR A 226 6.60 6.60 14.52
CA THR A 226 5.72 5.47 14.88
C THR A 226 4.96 5.00 13.65
N PHE A 227 4.97 3.67 13.42
CA PHE A 227 4.03 3.03 12.52
C PHE A 227 2.82 2.52 13.30
N TRP A 228 1.63 2.84 12.83
CA TRP A 228 0.38 2.38 13.40
C TRP A 228 -0.26 1.32 12.49
N LEU A 229 -0.41 0.11 13.02
CA LEU A 229 -1.16 -0.96 12.37
C LEU A 229 -2.61 -0.91 12.84
N VAL A 230 -3.56 -0.77 11.93
CA VAL A 230 -4.99 -0.76 12.30
C VAL A 230 -5.47 -2.16 12.70
N ALA A 231 -6.34 -2.23 13.74
CA ALA A 231 -6.73 -3.50 14.38
C ALA A 231 -7.27 -4.56 13.41
N ASN A 232 -8.01 -4.14 12.39
CA ASN A 232 -8.55 -5.08 11.39
C ASN A 232 -7.49 -5.83 10.58
N ALA A 233 -6.24 -5.37 10.58
CA ALA A 233 -5.13 -6.11 9.96
C ALA A 233 -4.91 -7.47 10.64
N LEU A 234 -4.95 -7.49 11.99
CA LEU A 234 -4.77 -8.72 12.78
C LEU A 234 -5.91 -9.71 12.62
N GLU A 235 -7.13 -9.22 12.39
CA GLU A 235 -8.30 -10.07 12.13
C GLU A 235 -8.24 -10.71 10.75
N ARG A 236 -7.62 -10.03 9.78
CA ARG A 236 -7.56 -10.46 8.38
C ARG A 236 -6.39 -11.40 8.09
N ASP A 237 -5.29 -11.23 8.81
CA ASP A 237 -4.07 -12.02 8.63
C ASP A 237 -3.61 -12.63 9.97
N PRO A 238 -3.89 -13.92 10.20
CA PRO A 238 -3.55 -14.61 11.44
C PRO A 238 -2.04 -14.72 11.73
N LEU A 239 -1.17 -14.49 10.76
CA LEU A 239 0.28 -14.56 10.92
C LEU A 239 0.88 -13.23 11.43
N LEU A 240 0.22 -12.10 11.20
CA LEU A 240 0.71 -10.78 11.61
C LEU A 240 1.03 -10.67 13.11
N PRO A 241 0.23 -11.22 14.06
CA PRO A 241 0.56 -11.10 15.48
C PRO A 241 1.95 -11.63 15.86
N SER A 242 2.41 -12.69 15.20
CA SER A 242 3.75 -13.23 15.44
C SER A 242 4.87 -12.40 14.83
N GLU A 243 4.60 -11.71 13.73
CA GLU A 243 5.57 -10.88 13.00
C GLU A 243 5.78 -9.51 13.66
N ILE A 244 4.76 -8.98 14.35
CA ILE A 244 4.86 -7.69 15.04
C ILE A 244 5.35 -7.80 16.47
N ALA A 245 5.44 -9.02 17.03
CA ALA A 245 5.86 -9.25 18.39
C ALA A 245 7.27 -8.70 18.65
N GLY A 246 7.37 -7.77 19.62
CA GLY A 246 8.65 -7.14 20.00
C GLY A 246 9.12 -5.98 19.12
N ARG A 247 8.34 -5.55 18.14
CA ARG A 247 8.65 -4.36 17.33
C ARG A 247 8.35 -3.08 18.12
N ALA A 248 9.39 -2.34 18.51
CA ALA A 248 9.26 -1.08 19.25
C ALA A 248 8.83 0.12 18.38
N ASP A 249 9.02 0.02 17.06
CA ASP A 249 8.66 1.03 16.06
C ASP A 249 7.19 0.96 15.62
N LEU A 250 6.44 -0.04 16.15
CA LEU A 250 5.08 -0.34 15.73
C LEU A 250 4.11 -0.31 16.93
N ARG A 251 2.98 0.32 16.72
CA ARG A 251 1.82 0.29 17.63
C ARG A 251 0.60 -0.25 16.88
N VAL A 252 -0.28 -0.93 17.60
CA VAL A 252 -1.56 -1.41 17.06
C VAL A 252 -2.67 -0.54 17.65
N THR A 253 -3.61 -0.11 16.81
CA THR A 253 -4.79 0.60 17.28
C THR A 253 -5.81 -0.38 17.89
N ASP A 254 -6.65 0.10 18.80
CA ASP A 254 -7.78 -0.68 19.33
C ASP A 254 -8.89 -0.81 18.30
N GLU A 255 -9.02 0.20 17.43
CA GLU A 255 -10.05 0.31 16.41
C GLU A 255 -9.53 -0.08 15.01
N GLY A 256 -10.44 -0.48 14.11
CA GLY A 256 -10.12 -0.79 12.72
C GLY A 256 -10.44 0.34 11.75
N TYR A 257 -9.82 0.28 10.55
CA TYR A 257 -10.10 1.19 9.44
C TYR A 257 -9.99 2.66 9.83
N GLY A 258 -10.90 3.50 9.34
CA GLY A 258 -10.93 4.94 9.61
C GLY A 258 -10.98 5.31 11.09
N ALA A 259 -11.56 4.46 11.95
CA ALA A 259 -11.56 4.67 13.40
C ALA A 259 -10.15 4.45 13.98
N GLY A 260 -9.43 3.41 13.54
CA GLY A 260 -8.03 3.20 13.89
C GLY A 260 -7.12 4.31 13.39
N VAL A 261 -7.36 4.83 12.18
CA VAL A 261 -6.64 6.02 11.68
C VAL A 261 -6.87 7.23 12.58
N TYR A 262 -8.13 7.46 13.00
CA TYR A 262 -8.45 8.56 13.90
C TYR A 262 -7.74 8.41 15.26
N GLU A 263 -7.78 7.21 15.84
CA GLU A 263 -7.07 6.88 17.08
C GLU A 263 -5.56 7.16 16.95
N ALA A 264 -4.92 6.66 15.90
CA ALA A 264 -3.49 6.86 15.65
C ALA A 264 -3.12 8.35 15.58
N VAL A 265 -3.88 9.15 14.84
CA VAL A 265 -3.65 10.58 14.65
C VAL A 265 -3.84 11.34 15.95
N VAL A 266 -4.98 11.15 16.65
CA VAL A 266 -5.28 11.94 17.85
C VAL A 266 -4.37 11.57 19.03
N THR A 267 -3.99 10.29 19.17
CA THR A 267 -3.03 9.84 20.18
C THR A 267 -1.67 10.47 19.93
N THR A 268 -1.18 10.44 18.70
CA THR A 268 0.11 11.05 18.35
C THR A 268 0.11 12.56 18.59
N LEU A 269 -0.98 13.26 18.23
CA LEU A 269 -1.11 14.70 18.50
C LEU A 269 -1.12 15.02 19.99
N ALA A 270 -1.79 14.20 20.81
CA ALA A 270 -1.82 14.39 22.26
C ALA A 270 -0.45 14.12 22.92
N GLU A 271 0.31 13.16 22.45
CA GLU A 271 1.65 12.83 22.96
C GLU A 271 2.71 13.87 22.56
N GLY A 272 2.50 14.57 21.45
CA GLY A 272 3.42 15.60 20.93
C GLY A 272 3.11 17.04 21.37
N SER A 273 2.11 17.22 22.26
CA SER A 273 1.62 18.53 22.76
C SER A 273 2.37 18.97 24.06
#